data_bdbae2a9dca0d7111c2294a6f6eb3b25
#
_entry.id   bdbae2a9dca0d7111c2294a6f6eb3b25
#
_cell.length_a   1.000
_cell.length_b   1.000
_cell.length_c   1.000
_cell.angle_alpha   90.00
_cell.angle_beta   90.00
_cell.angle_gamma   90.00
#
_symmetry.space_group_name_H-M   'P 1'
#
loop_
_entity.id
_entity.type
_entity.pdbx_description
1 polymer ?
#
loop_
_entity_poly.entity_id
_entity_poly.type
_entity_poly.pdbx_seq_one_letter_code
_entity_poly.pdbx_strand_id
1 'polypeptide(L)'
;MHKILFIGLGTMGYPMAGHLSKTNNVTVYNRTTSKSKKWIEDFNGTILLNLSEIDSHYDFVISCIGNDEDLIEITTAENGCFKLLSHNSIFIDHSTVSPKLVKTINTEASNLGLTFLDAPISGGEAGAINGALSIMVGGSLESFNKSEKLLQTYGKKIKYMGPSGSGQLTKIINQICIAGLVQGLSEACLLYTSPSPRDLSTSRMPSSA
;
A
#
# COMPACT_ATOMS: atom_id res chain seq x y z
N MET A 1 -21.32 -7.24 7.00
CA MET A 1 -20.45 -6.37 7.80
C MET A 1 -19.29 -7.23 8.25
N HIS A 2 -18.06 -6.89 7.88
CA HIS A 2 -16.86 -7.69 8.18
C HIS A 2 -16.13 -7.14 9.39
N LYS A 3 -15.42 -8.01 10.12
CA LYS A 3 -14.48 -7.64 11.17
C LYS A 3 -13.08 -7.53 10.56
N ILE A 4 -12.52 -6.34 10.59
CA ILE A 4 -11.28 -6.00 9.87
C ILE A 4 -10.24 -5.48 10.85
N LEU A 5 -9.02 -5.99 10.76
CA LEU A 5 -7.84 -5.39 11.38
C LEU A 5 -7.07 -4.61 10.30
N PHE A 6 -6.83 -3.33 10.52
CA PHE A 6 -6.02 -2.51 9.63
C PHE A 6 -4.71 -2.11 10.32
N ILE A 7 -3.58 -2.48 9.73
CA ILE A 7 -2.24 -2.29 10.27
C ILE A 7 -1.51 -1.22 9.44
N GLY A 8 -1.10 -0.14 10.10
CA GLY A 8 -0.33 0.92 9.45
C GLY A 8 -1.18 2.12 9.02
N LEU A 9 -1.17 3.15 9.86
CA LEU A 9 -1.88 4.42 9.65
C LEU A 9 -0.93 5.51 9.15
N GLY A 10 -0.20 5.19 8.07
CA GLY A 10 0.57 6.17 7.31
C GLY A 10 -0.34 7.05 6.43
N THR A 11 0.28 7.87 5.58
CA THR A 11 -0.42 8.77 4.63
C THR A 11 -1.48 8.03 3.80
N MET A 12 -1.19 6.80 3.38
CA MET A 12 -2.12 5.98 2.59
C MET A 12 -3.12 5.21 3.46
N GLY A 13 -2.63 4.51 4.49
CA GLY A 13 -3.45 3.62 5.32
C GLY A 13 -4.51 4.34 6.15
N TYR A 14 -4.22 5.56 6.60
CA TYR A 14 -5.14 6.36 7.41
C TYR A 14 -6.50 6.59 6.74
N PRO A 15 -6.57 7.16 5.53
CA PRO A 15 -7.85 7.33 4.82
C PRO A 15 -8.43 6.00 4.32
N MET A 16 -7.61 5.00 3.95
CA MET A 16 -8.10 3.68 3.52
C MET A 16 -8.88 2.99 4.65
N ALA A 17 -8.33 2.96 5.87
CA ALA A 17 -9.02 2.45 7.04
C ALA A 17 -10.31 3.24 7.32
N GLY A 18 -10.30 4.57 7.13
CA GLY A 18 -11.46 5.43 7.26
C GLY A 18 -12.58 5.11 6.26
N HIS A 19 -12.24 4.77 5.01
CA HIS A 19 -13.25 4.32 4.04
C HIS A 19 -13.90 3.00 4.47
N LEU A 20 -13.10 2.05 4.98
CA LEU A 20 -13.59 0.75 5.45
C LEU A 20 -14.53 0.89 6.65
N SER A 21 -14.24 1.79 7.57
CA SER A 21 -15.03 1.96 8.81
C SER A 21 -16.46 2.47 8.58
N LYS A 22 -16.75 3.01 7.40
CA LYS A 22 -18.11 3.45 7.03
C LYS A 22 -19.12 2.30 6.97
N THR A 23 -18.65 1.08 6.68
CA THR A 23 -19.53 -0.08 6.43
C THR A 23 -19.11 -1.36 7.16
N ASN A 24 -17.98 -1.33 7.87
CA ASN A 24 -17.40 -2.51 8.53
C ASN A 24 -16.94 -2.17 9.96
N ASN A 25 -16.74 -3.22 10.77
CA ASN A 25 -16.11 -3.10 12.09
C ASN A 25 -14.59 -3.09 11.93
N VAL A 26 -13.97 -1.92 12.06
CA VAL A 26 -12.54 -1.74 11.85
C VAL A 26 -11.83 -1.57 13.19
N THR A 27 -10.85 -2.42 13.43
CA THR A 27 -9.83 -2.25 14.48
C THR A 27 -8.55 -1.77 13.81
N VAL A 28 -7.92 -0.73 14.33
CA VAL A 28 -6.68 -0.20 13.77
C VAL A 28 -5.51 -0.46 14.70
N TYR A 29 -4.37 -0.79 14.11
CA TYR A 29 -3.08 -0.86 14.79
C TYR A 29 -2.06 0.01 14.07
N ASN A 30 -1.29 0.75 14.84
CA ASN A 30 -0.11 1.47 14.35
C ASN A 30 0.98 1.50 15.41
N ARG A 31 2.23 1.26 15.03
CA ARG A 31 3.40 1.31 15.92
C ARG A 31 3.46 2.60 16.75
N THR A 32 3.11 3.73 16.14
CA THR A 32 2.93 5.01 16.84
C THR A 32 1.49 5.16 17.30
N THR A 33 1.20 4.84 18.55
CA THR A 33 -0.16 4.81 19.14
C THR A 33 -0.93 6.14 19.01
N SER A 34 -0.23 7.29 19.01
CA SER A 34 -0.88 8.59 18.82
C SER A 34 -1.63 8.70 17.49
N LYS A 35 -1.15 8.02 16.43
CA LYS A 35 -1.86 7.99 15.14
C LYS A 35 -3.16 7.19 15.22
N SER A 36 -3.16 6.06 15.95
CA SER A 36 -4.37 5.27 16.18
C SER A 36 -5.39 6.04 17.01
N LYS A 37 -4.95 6.78 18.04
CA LYS A 37 -5.82 7.64 18.85
C LYS A 37 -6.46 8.74 18.00
N LYS A 38 -5.67 9.42 17.17
CA LYS A 38 -6.19 10.44 16.26
C LYS A 38 -7.20 9.83 15.26
N TRP A 39 -6.92 8.62 14.77
CA TRP A 39 -7.81 7.98 13.79
C TRP A 39 -9.21 7.72 14.34
N ILE A 40 -9.36 7.29 15.60
CA ILE A 40 -10.68 7.06 16.22
C ILE A 40 -11.41 8.36 16.59
N GLU A 41 -10.71 9.51 16.61
CA GLU A 41 -11.36 10.84 16.71
C GLU A 41 -12.03 11.22 15.39
N ASP A 42 -11.46 10.81 14.26
CA ASP A 42 -11.94 11.16 12.92
C ASP A 42 -12.90 10.08 12.34
N PHE A 43 -12.77 8.82 12.77
CA PHE A 43 -13.51 7.68 12.21
C PHE A 43 -14.04 6.74 13.29
N ASN A 44 -15.09 5.97 12.93
CA ASN A 44 -15.64 4.94 13.80
C ASN A 44 -14.78 3.67 13.79
N GLY A 45 -14.38 3.20 14.95
CA GLY A 45 -13.62 1.95 15.07
C GLY A 45 -13.02 1.75 16.45
N THR A 46 -12.12 0.79 16.56
CA THR A 46 -11.43 0.46 17.81
C THR A 46 -9.92 0.47 17.61
N ILE A 47 -9.15 0.58 18.69
CA ILE A 47 -7.69 0.52 18.67
C ILE A 47 -7.24 -0.82 19.21
N LEU A 48 -6.30 -1.45 18.51
CA LEU A 48 -5.43 -2.47 19.07
C LEU A 48 -4.13 -1.81 19.53
N LEU A 49 -3.76 -1.98 20.80
CA LEU A 49 -2.55 -1.37 21.34
C LEU A 49 -1.31 -2.24 21.10
N ASN A 50 -1.48 -3.55 21.09
CA ASN A 50 -0.42 -4.52 20.86
C ASN A 50 -0.91 -5.63 19.95
N LEU A 51 -0.07 -6.07 19.01
CA LEU A 51 -0.42 -7.20 18.12
C LEU A 51 -0.66 -8.50 18.89
N SER A 52 -0.04 -8.69 20.06
CA SER A 52 -0.29 -9.85 20.92
C SER A 52 -1.70 -9.90 21.51
N GLU A 53 -2.47 -8.81 21.46
CA GLU A 53 -3.86 -8.71 21.90
C GLU A 53 -4.88 -9.01 20.78
N ILE A 54 -4.40 -9.50 19.64
CA ILE A 54 -5.27 -9.89 18.52
C ILE A 54 -6.23 -10.97 18.99
N ASP A 55 -7.51 -10.66 18.90
CA ASP A 55 -8.59 -11.63 18.93
C ASP A 55 -8.60 -12.37 17.57
N SER A 56 -8.60 -13.69 17.59
CA SER A 56 -8.44 -14.54 16.41
C SER A 56 -9.48 -14.32 15.29
N HIS A 57 -10.58 -13.63 15.57
CA HIS A 57 -11.73 -13.49 14.66
C HIS A 57 -11.68 -12.23 13.79
N TYR A 58 -10.81 -12.19 12.81
CA TYR A 58 -10.86 -11.21 11.72
C TYR A 58 -11.11 -11.88 10.39
N ASP A 59 -12.12 -11.39 9.64
CA ASP A 59 -12.38 -11.83 8.27
C ASP A 59 -11.23 -11.39 7.34
N PHE A 60 -10.79 -10.15 7.54
CA PHE A 60 -9.70 -9.53 6.77
C PHE A 60 -8.70 -8.85 7.70
N VAL A 61 -7.43 -9.03 7.38
CA VAL A 61 -6.35 -8.24 7.95
C VAL A 61 -5.69 -7.49 6.81
N ILE A 62 -5.58 -6.17 6.93
CA ILE A 62 -5.06 -5.32 5.87
C ILE A 62 -3.85 -4.58 6.40
N SER A 63 -2.74 -4.62 5.67
CA SER A 63 -1.53 -3.86 6.01
C SER A 63 -1.19 -2.81 4.96
N CYS A 64 -0.66 -1.67 5.41
CA CYS A 64 -0.09 -0.63 4.57
C CYS A 64 1.10 0.01 5.30
N ILE A 65 2.28 -0.56 5.14
CA ILE A 65 3.49 -0.28 5.91
C ILE A 65 4.68 0.04 5.01
N GLY A 66 5.87 0.26 5.60
CA GLY A 66 6.97 0.94 4.93
C GLY A 66 7.85 0.07 4.03
N ASN A 67 8.24 -1.13 4.47
CA ASN A 67 9.29 -1.93 3.85
C ASN A 67 9.19 -3.43 4.18
N ASP A 68 10.16 -4.21 3.69
CA ASP A 68 10.25 -5.65 3.87
C ASP A 68 10.36 -6.04 5.35
N GLU A 69 11.20 -5.35 6.12
CA GLU A 69 11.43 -5.61 7.54
C GLU A 69 10.17 -5.38 8.37
N ASP A 70 9.48 -4.28 8.13
CA ASP A 70 8.22 -3.96 8.81
C ASP A 70 7.15 -5.05 8.51
N LEU A 71 7.11 -5.58 7.28
CA LEU A 71 6.16 -6.64 6.93
C LEU A 71 6.47 -7.96 7.64
N ILE A 72 7.75 -8.34 7.73
CA ILE A 72 8.18 -9.50 8.50
C ILE A 72 7.81 -9.34 9.98
N GLU A 73 8.10 -8.16 10.55
CA GLU A 73 7.82 -7.86 11.96
C GLU A 73 6.35 -8.06 12.31
N ILE A 74 5.44 -7.55 11.49
CA ILE A 74 3.99 -7.64 11.77
C ILE A 74 3.37 -8.99 11.40
N THR A 75 4.02 -9.81 10.58
CA THR A 75 3.45 -11.07 10.06
C THR A 75 4.08 -12.30 10.70
N THR A 76 5.33 -12.61 10.33
CA THR A 76 5.98 -13.90 10.60
C THR A 76 6.97 -13.90 11.76
N ALA A 77 7.37 -12.73 12.26
CA ALA A 77 8.24 -12.63 13.42
C ALA A 77 7.61 -13.27 14.67
N GLU A 78 8.38 -13.41 15.74
CA GLU A 78 7.93 -14.04 16.97
C GLU A 78 6.64 -13.43 17.52
N ASN A 79 6.55 -12.09 17.50
CA ASN A 79 5.38 -11.32 17.93
C ASN A 79 4.45 -10.93 16.76
N GLY A 80 4.64 -11.53 15.59
CA GLY A 80 3.82 -11.26 14.41
C GLY A 80 2.41 -11.85 14.51
N CYS A 81 1.49 -11.29 13.76
CA CYS A 81 0.07 -11.59 13.89
C CYS A 81 -0.36 -12.96 13.30
N PHE A 82 0.41 -13.55 12.40
CA PHE A 82 -0.04 -14.74 11.66
C PHE A 82 -0.43 -15.92 12.56
N LYS A 83 0.33 -16.15 13.62
CA LYS A 83 0.06 -17.25 14.59
C LYS A 83 -1.19 -17.01 15.45
N LEU A 84 -1.69 -15.78 15.48
CA LEU A 84 -2.84 -15.38 16.28
C LEU A 84 -4.13 -15.29 15.47
N LEU A 85 -4.04 -15.31 14.13
CA LEU A 85 -5.19 -15.19 13.26
C LEU A 85 -5.90 -16.54 13.08
N SER A 86 -7.21 -16.50 12.90
CA SER A 86 -8.02 -17.68 12.60
C SER A 86 -7.70 -18.25 11.23
N HIS A 87 -7.80 -19.57 11.10
CA HIS A 87 -7.84 -20.20 9.78
C HIS A 87 -8.89 -19.52 8.89
N ASN A 88 -8.59 -19.39 7.61
CA ASN A 88 -9.40 -18.72 6.57
C ASN A 88 -9.44 -17.19 6.64
N SER A 89 -8.75 -16.52 7.57
CA SER A 89 -8.53 -15.08 7.47
C SER A 89 -7.78 -14.73 6.19
N ILE A 90 -8.19 -13.65 5.52
CA ILE A 90 -7.50 -13.16 4.32
C ILE A 90 -6.64 -11.96 4.72
N PHE A 91 -5.32 -12.11 4.56
CA PHE A 91 -4.36 -11.02 4.76
C PHE A 91 -4.09 -10.32 3.43
N ILE A 92 -4.32 -9.01 3.38
CA ILE A 92 -4.14 -8.17 2.18
C ILE A 92 -3.05 -7.14 2.48
N ASP A 93 -1.92 -7.24 1.78
CA ASP A 93 -0.82 -6.30 1.96
C ASP A 93 -0.76 -5.27 0.82
N HIS A 94 -0.92 -4.00 1.18
CA HIS A 94 -0.81 -2.86 0.27
C HIS A 94 0.59 -2.24 0.23
N SER A 95 1.51 -2.76 1.02
CA SER A 95 2.89 -2.26 1.05
C SER A 95 3.59 -2.50 -0.28
N THR A 96 4.60 -1.71 -0.57
CA THR A 96 5.50 -1.97 -1.70
C THR A 96 6.73 -2.67 -1.15
N VAL A 97 6.82 -3.97 -1.40
CA VAL A 97 7.84 -4.88 -0.86
C VAL A 97 8.42 -5.77 -1.94
N SER A 98 9.50 -6.49 -1.64
CA SER A 98 10.15 -7.36 -2.62
C SER A 98 9.26 -8.56 -3.00
N PRO A 99 9.18 -8.93 -4.30
CA PRO A 99 8.44 -10.11 -4.74
C PRO A 99 8.96 -11.42 -4.13
N LYS A 100 10.23 -11.45 -3.72
CA LYS A 100 10.83 -12.60 -3.04
C LYS A 100 10.23 -12.76 -1.64
N LEU A 101 10.12 -11.66 -0.89
CA LEU A 101 9.51 -11.67 0.44
C LEU A 101 8.04 -12.12 0.36
N VAL A 102 7.28 -11.57 -0.59
CA VAL A 102 5.87 -11.95 -0.79
C VAL A 102 5.69 -13.46 -0.93
N LYS A 103 6.55 -14.12 -1.72
CA LYS A 103 6.49 -15.59 -1.88
C LYS A 103 6.75 -16.32 -0.56
N THR A 104 7.72 -15.85 0.22
CA THR A 104 8.02 -16.43 1.55
C THR A 104 6.84 -16.26 2.49
N ILE A 105 6.30 -15.04 2.62
CA ILE A 105 5.15 -14.75 3.49
C ILE A 105 3.91 -15.52 3.07
N ASN A 106 3.65 -15.64 1.76
CA ASN A 106 2.53 -16.44 1.25
C ASN A 106 2.66 -17.93 1.63
N THR A 107 3.87 -18.48 1.62
CA THR A 107 4.12 -19.86 2.05
C THR A 107 3.85 -20.01 3.55
N GLU A 108 4.36 -19.10 4.38
CA GLU A 108 4.12 -19.11 5.82
C GLU A 108 2.63 -18.95 6.16
N ALA A 109 1.94 -18.03 5.49
CA ALA A 109 0.49 -17.86 5.64
C ALA A 109 -0.26 -19.16 5.32
N SER A 110 0.08 -19.79 4.19
CA SER A 110 -0.55 -21.04 3.77
C SER A 110 -0.33 -22.18 4.75
N ASN A 111 0.86 -22.30 5.34
CA ASN A 111 1.16 -23.29 6.38
C ASN A 111 0.31 -23.13 7.64
N LEU A 112 -0.16 -21.91 7.90
CA LEU A 112 -1.04 -21.56 9.02
C LEU A 112 -2.53 -21.53 8.63
N GLY A 113 -2.89 -21.96 7.42
CA GLY A 113 -4.27 -21.95 6.94
C GLY A 113 -4.82 -20.55 6.65
N LEU A 114 -3.94 -19.56 6.50
CA LEU A 114 -4.28 -18.19 6.11
C LEU A 114 -4.14 -18.05 4.59
N THR A 115 -4.80 -17.04 4.05
CA THR A 115 -4.56 -16.62 2.66
C THR A 115 -3.88 -15.26 2.64
N PHE A 116 -2.84 -15.11 1.82
CA PHE A 116 -2.13 -13.85 1.61
C PHE A 116 -2.35 -13.32 0.19
N LEU A 117 -2.66 -12.02 0.08
CA LEU A 117 -2.76 -11.29 -1.17
C LEU A 117 -1.76 -10.12 -1.14
N ASP A 118 -0.88 -10.05 -2.12
CA ASP A 118 -0.07 -8.86 -2.38
C ASP A 118 -0.87 -7.91 -3.26
N ALA A 119 -1.18 -6.74 -2.73
CA ALA A 119 -2.10 -5.80 -3.35
C ALA A 119 -1.57 -4.36 -3.35
N PRO A 120 -0.34 -4.12 -3.86
CA PRO A 120 0.22 -2.78 -3.89
C PRO A 120 -0.67 -1.80 -4.64
N ILE A 121 -0.58 -0.54 -4.22
CA ILE A 121 -1.47 0.54 -4.63
C ILE A 121 -0.76 1.64 -5.43
N SER A 122 -1.52 2.35 -6.23
CA SER A 122 -1.10 3.54 -6.95
C SER A 122 -2.21 4.59 -6.95
N GLY A 123 -1.85 5.88 -6.89
CA GLY A 123 -2.80 7.00 -6.86
C GLY A 123 -2.41 8.09 -5.87
N GLY A 124 -1.37 7.87 -5.06
CA GLY A 124 -0.87 8.81 -4.06
C GLY A 124 -1.90 9.13 -2.97
N GLU A 125 -1.57 10.09 -2.13
CA GLU A 125 -2.42 10.52 -1.02
C GLU A 125 -3.82 10.96 -1.47
N ALA A 126 -3.89 11.74 -2.54
CA ALA A 126 -5.17 12.19 -3.09
C ALA A 126 -6.05 11.01 -3.54
N GLY A 127 -5.45 9.97 -4.13
CA GLY A 127 -6.16 8.74 -4.50
C GLY A 127 -6.69 7.98 -3.28
N ALA A 128 -5.93 7.93 -2.19
CA ALA A 128 -6.35 7.28 -0.95
C ALA A 128 -7.48 8.06 -0.26
N ILE A 129 -7.38 9.38 -0.15
CA ILE A 129 -8.40 10.26 0.44
C ILE A 129 -9.72 10.15 -0.33
N ASN A 130 -9.66 10.15 -1.67
CA ASN A 130 -10.85 10.12 -2.52
C ASN A 130 -11.41 8.71 -2.80
N GLY A 131 -10.82 7.65 -2.22
CA GLY A 131 -11.24 6.27 -2.50
C GLY A 131 -11.04 5.87 -3.97
N ALA A 132 -10.02 6.41 -4.63
CA ALA A 132 -9.81 6.30 -6.07
C ALA A 132 -8.49 5.59 -6.44
N LEU A 133 -7.99 4.73 -5.56
CA LEU A 133 -6.74 4.00 -5.77
C LEU A 133 -6.85 3.00 -6.92
N SER A 134 -5.71 2.76 -7.57
CA SER A 134 -5.51 1.59 -8.43
C SER A 134 -4.81 0.50 -7.61
N ILE A 135 -5.38 -0.70 -7.56
CA ILE A 135 -4.93 -1.82 -6.75
C ILE A 135 -4.57 -3.00 -7.66
N MET A 136 -3.33 -3.47 -7.57
CA MET A 136 -2.79 -4.57 -8.38
C MET A 136 -2.68 -5.82 -7.51
N VAL A 137 -3.60 -6.78 -7.66
CA VAL A 137 -3.72 -7.91 -6.72
C VAL A 137 -3.07 -9.17 -7.25
N GLY A 138 -2.10 -9.72 -6.51
CA GLY A 138 -1.53 -11.05 -6.71
C GLY A 138 -1.96 -12.01 -5.60
N GLY A 139 -2.11 -13.29 -5.94
CA GLY A 139 -2.46 -14.33 -5.01
C GLY A 139 -3.52 -15.32 -5.53
N SER A 140 -4.33 -15.90 -4.64
CA SER A 140 -5.43 -16.78 -5.02
C SER A 140 -6.58 -15.99 -5.68
N LEU A 141 -7.06 -16.47 -6.83
CA LEU A 141 -8.21 -15.88 -7.52
C LEU A 141 -9.49 -15.97 -6.67
N GLU A 142 -9.66 -17.03 -5.92
CA GLU A 142 -10.80 -17.19 -5.01
C GLU A 142 -10.81 -16.11 -3.93
N SER A 143 -9.66 -15.89 -3.30
CA SER A 143 -9.55 -14.86 -2.24
C SER A 143 -9.60 -13.45 -2.81
N PHE A 144 -9.10 -13.22 -4.03
CA PHE A 144 -9.33 -11.98 -4.75
C PHE A 144 -10.83 -11.70 -4.92
N ASN A 145 -11.60 -12.67 -5.43
CA ASN A 145 -13.04 -12.50 -5.63
C ASN A 145 -13.80 -12.22 -4.32
N LYS A 146 -13.38 -12.87 -3.22
CA LYS A 146 -13.95 -12.59 -1.88
C LYS A 146 -13.62 -11.18 -1.37
N SER A 147 -12.46 -10.64 -1.76
CA SER A 147 -11.95 -9.35 -1.31
C SER A 147 -12.35 -8.16 -2.21
N GLU A 148 -12.74 -8.41 -3.45
CA GLU A 148 -12.94 -7.37 -4.46
C GLU A 148 -13.91 -6.29 -4.02
N LYS A 149 -15.08 -6.69 -3.47
CA LYS A 149 -16.09 -5.74 -2.98
C LYS A 149 -15.56 -4.90 -1.81
N LEU A 150 -14.71 -5.47 -0.97
CA LEU A 150 -14.07 -4.75 0.13
C LEU A 150 -13.07 -3.73 -0.42
N LEU A 151 -12.22 -4.13 -1.36
CA LEU A 151 -11.24 -3.26 -1.99
C LEU A 151 -11.89 -2.07 -2.73
N GLN A 152 -13.11 -2.24 -3.26
CA GLN A 152 -13.88 -1.18 -3.91
C GLN A 152 -14.26 -0.03 -2.98
N THR A 153 -14.16 -0.17 -1.68
CA THR A 153 -14.45 0.93 -0.73
C THR A 153 -13.43 2.08 -0.82
N TYR A 154 -12.19 1.78 -1.23
CA TYR A 154 -11.10 2.77 -1.38
C TYR A 154 -10.33 2.65 -2.70
N GLY A 155 -10.72 1.72 -3.57
CA GLY A 155 -10.12 1.50 -4.89
C GLY A 155 -11.12 1.70 -6.02
N LYS A 156 -10.73 2.45 -7.05
CA LYS A 156 -11.50 2.68 -8.27
C LYS A 156 -11.15 1.68 -9.37
N LYS A 157 -9.89 1.27 -9.44
CA LYS A 157 -9.38 0.28 -10.41
C LYS A 157 -8.74 -0.87 -9.64
N ILE A 158 -9.39 -2.02 -9.62
CA ILE A 158 -8.92 -3.20 -8.93
C ILE A 158 -8.72 -4.29 -9.96
N LYS A 159 -7.51 -4.86 -10.03
CA LYS A 159 -7.19 -5.83 -11.06
C LYS A 159 -6.45 -7.03 -10.47
N TYR A 160 -6.95 -8.22 -10.75
CA TYR A 160 -6.21 -9.44 -10.52
C TYR A 160 -5.06 -9.55 -11.53
N MET A 161 -3.84 -9.71 -11.03
CA MET A 161 -2.62 -9.71 -11.84
C MET A 161 -2.02 -11.10 -12.02
N GLY A 162 -2.47 -12.09 -11.25
CA GLY A 162 -1.97 -13.47 -11.32
C GLY A 162 -1.63 -14.04 -9.93
N PRO A 163 -0.80 -15.10 -9.86
CA PRO A 163 -0.41 -15.72 -8.60
C PRO A 163 0.38 -14.78 -7.69
N SER A 164 0.64 -15.22 -6.45
CA SER A 164 1.38 -14.46 -5.42
C SER A 164 2.67 -13.84 -5.96
N GLY A 165 2.87 -12.54 -5.69
CA GLY A 165 3.95 -11.71 -6.18
C GLY A 165 3.66 -10.97 -7.49
N SER A 166 2.57 -11.31 -8.22
CA SER A 166 2.23 -10.64 -9.47
C SER A 166 1.80 -9.19 -9.28
N GLY A 167 1.18 -8.86 -8.15
CA GLY A 167 0.87 -7.48 -7.77
C GLY A 167 2.13 -6.65 -7.62
N GLN A 168 3.12 -7.14 -6.86
CA GLN A 168 4.39 -6.44 -6.66
C GLN A 168 5.18 -6.30 -7.96
N LEU A 169 5.24 -7.35 -8.80
CA LEU A 169 5.89 -7.24 -10.11
C LEU A 169 5.24 -6.16 -10.98
N THR A 170 3.92 -6.10 -10.99
CA THR A 170 3.19 -5.05 -11.70
C THR A 170 3.49 -3.66 -11.13
N LYS A 171 3.57 -3.54 -9.80
CA LYS A 171 3.95 -2.28 -9.14
C LYS A 171 5.37 -1.85 -9.52
N ILE A 172 6.32 -2.77 -9.57
CA ILE A 172 7.70 -2.49 -10.00
C ILE A 172 7.72 -1.93 -11.43
N ILE A 173 7.01 -2.57 -12.36
CA ILE A 173 6.90 -2.09 -13.76
C ILE A 173 6.32 -0.68 -13.79
N ASN A 174 5.23 -0.44 -13.06
CA ASN A 174 4.63 0.89 -12.94
C ASN A 174 5.63 1.93 -12.42
N GLN A 175 6.42 1.60 -11.41
CA GLN A 175 7.41 2.51 -10.84
C GLN A 175 8.57 2.80 -11.79
N ILE A 176 9.03 1.79 -12.57
CA ILE A 176 10.05 1.99 -13.61
C ILE A 176 9.53 2.96 -14.69
N CYS A 177 8.30 2.76 -15.14
CA CYS A 177 7.68 3.66 -16.14
C CYS A 177 7.57 5.11 -15.62
N ILE A 178 7.13 5.28 -14.36
CA ILE A 178 7.01 6.60 -13.75
C ILE A 178 8.39 7.26 -13.58
N ALA A 179 9.38 6.53 -13.08
CA ALA A 179 10.73 7.05 -12.90
C ALA A 179 11.35 7.50 -14.23
N GLY A 180 11.24 6.66 -15.27
CA GLY A 180 11.74 7.00 -16.60
C GLY A 180 11.05 8.22 -17.21
N LEU A 181 9.73 8.33 -17.06
CA LEU A 181 8.96 9.48 -17.56
C LEU A 181 9.37 10.78 -16.82
N VAL A 182 9.44 10.74 -15.49
CA VAL A 182 9.81 11.91 -14.68
C VAL A 182 11.23 12.34 -14.99
N GLN A 183 12.18 11.42 -15.07
CA GLN A 183 13.56 11.72 -15.39
C GLN A 183 13.69 12.35 -16.79
N GLY A 184 13.13 11.71 -17.83
CA GLY A 184 13.19 12.21 -19.19
C GLY A 184 12.54 13.58 -19.36
N LEU A 185 11.39 13.80 -18.71
CA LEU A 185 10.70 15.10 -18.76
C LEU A 185 11.50 16.19 -18.03
N SER A 186 12.10 15.85 -16.87
CA SER A 186 12.92 16.79 -16.11
C SER A 186 14.18 17.23 -16.89
N GLU A 187 14.85 16.31 -17.56
CA GLU A 187 16.00 16.60 -18.41
C GLU A 187 15.59 17.47 -19.62
N ALA A 188 14.49 17.14 -20.28
CA ALA A 188 13.96 17.94 -21.39
C ALA A 188 13.62 19.37 -20.95
N CYS A 189 12.98 19.54 -19.78
CA CYS A 189 12.69 20.86 -19.23
C CYS A 189 13.98 21.65 -18.91
N LEU A 190 14.98 21.00 -18.32
CA LEU A 190 16.26 21.63 -18.01
C LEU A 190 16.98 22.09 -19.29
N LEU A 191 16.99 21.24 -20.32
CA LEU A 191 17.61 21.57 -21.60
C LEU A 191 16.92 22.76 -22.29
N TYR A 192 15.57 22.80 -22.23
CA TYR A 192 14.78 23.87 -22.81
C TYR A 192 14.94 25.21 -22.08
N THR A 193 15.11 25.18 -20.75
CA THR A 193 15.23 26.38 -19.91
C THR A 193 16.68 26.84 -19.71
N SER A 194 17.66 26.03 -20.07
CA SER A 194 19.09 26.42 -19.97
C SER A 194 19.44 27.41 -21.09
N PRO A 195 20.20 28.49 -20.76
CA PRO A 195 20.63 29.44 -21.77
C PRO A 195 21.51 28.74 -22.81
N SER A 196 21.16 28.91 -24.09
CA SER A 196 21.94 28.38 -25.20
C SER A 196 23.30 29.11 -25.28
N PRO A 197 24.39 28.41 -25.66
CA PRO A 197 25.65 29.10 -25.96
C PRO A 197 25.49 30.21 -27.02
N ARG A 198 24.47 30.14 -27.88
CA ARG A 198 24.14 31.23 -28.82
C ARG A 198 23.53 32.45 -28.12
N ASP A 199 22.76 32.25 -27.07
CA ASP A 199 22.15 33.36 -26.31
C ASP A 199 23.21 34.14 -25.53
N LEU A 200 24.27 33.46 -25.10
CA LEU A 200 25.45 34.08 -24.45
C LEU A 200 26.33 34.86 -25.45
N SER A 201 26.30 34.52 -26.74
CA SER A 201 27.09 35.22 -27.77
C SER A 201 26.45 36.53 -28.25
N THR A 202 25.13 36.66 -28.15
CA THR A 202 24.41 37.88 -28.54
C THR A 202 24.52 39.00 -27.55
N SER A 203 24.90 38.71 -26.29
CA SER A 203 25.11 39.74 -25.25
C SER A 203 26.47 40.43 -25.32
N ARG A 204 27.36 40.09 -26.25
CA ARG A 204 28.69 40.63 -26.42
C ARG A 204 28.86 41.37 -27.75
N MET A 205 27.86 42.11 -28.20
CA MET A 205 28.11 43.16 -29.22
C MET A 205 28.79 44.35 -28.55
N PRO A 206 30.00 44.75 -28.93
CA PRO A 206 30.58 46.00 -28.46
C PRO A 206 29.70 47.10 -28.99
N SER A 207 29.30 48.01 -28.08
CA SER A 207 28.77 49.29 -28.53
C SER A 207 29.86 49.98 -29.34
N SER A 208 29.69 50.02 -30.64
CA SER A 208 30.54 50.88 -31.49
C SER A 208 30.28 52.32 -31.09
N ALA A 209 31.32 52.97 -30.61
CA ALA A 209 31.37 54.41 -30.38
C ALA A 209 31.17 55.19 -31.69
#